data_0b12576a2e8ad2cde163b003e6a78ea0
#
_entry.id   0b12576a2e8ad2cde163b003e6a78ea0
#
_cell.length_a   1.000
_cell.length_b   1.000
_cell.length_c   1.000
_cell.angle_alpha   90.00
_cell.angle_beta   90.00
_cell.angle_gamma   90.00
#
_symmetry.space_group_name_H-M   'P 1'
#
loop_
_entity.id
_entity.type
_entity.pdbx_description
1 polymer ?
#
loop_
_entity_poly.entity_id
_entity_poly.type
_entity_poly.pdbx_seq_one_letter_code
_entity_poly.pdbx_strand_id
1 'polypeptide(L)'
;MGAFILDYTNTAVIIPCYNEAVTIGKVIDDFHRELPGATVYVYDNNSTDGTSQIALKHGATVRLEPRQGKGNVCRQMFRDIDAGCYLMVDGDDTYPAEAARALCDPILAGEADMTVGDRLSNGTYTEENKRAFHGFGNNLVRAMIKWIYGYSFEDVMTGYRAMGQPFVKTFPVLSEGFQIETELSIHAVDHRWRIKDVPVEYRDRPAGSVSKLDTVGDGIKVIAMIGTLFKDYRPLKFFSLIALIFAAIGLALGIPIIVEYFHTGLVPRFPTAMLAACFMFLCGLSLATGLILDSVAKVEKKQWELQVYKTRNSIGE
;
A
#
# COMPACT_ATOMS: atom_id res chain seq x y z
N MET A 1 19.47 -4.51 32.95
CA MET A 1 19.20 -3.88 31.65
C MET A 1 18.10 -2.85 31.90
N GLY A 2 18.43 -1.55 32.02
CA GLY A 2 17.43 -0.52 32.27
C GLY A 2 16.50 -0.41 31.05
N ALA A 3 15.20 -0.50 31.28
CA ALA A 3 14.23 -0.20 30.24
C ALA A 3 14.45 1.25 29.81
N PHE A 4 14.92 1.49 28.58
CA PHE A 4 14.88 2.80 27.99
C PHE A 4 13.40 3.17 27.86
N ILE A 5 12.95 4.13 28.65
CA ILE A 5 11.62 4.72 28.46
C ILE A 5 11.75 5.53 27.18
N LEU A 6 11.18 5.00 26.08
CA LEU A 6 11.12 5.72 24.82
C LEU A 6 10.20 6.94 24.98
N ASP A 7 10.64 8.07 24.44
CA ASP A 7 9.89 9.32 24.45
C ASP A 7 9.01 9.40 23.20
N TYR A 8 7.70 9.53 23.42
CA TYR A 8 6.71 9.63 22.33
C TYR A 8 6.38 11.08 21.95
N THR A 9 7.06 12.08 22.51
CA THR A 9 6.79 13.50 22.18
C THR A 9 7.02 13.84 20.72
N ASN A 10 7.90 13.09 20.03
CA ASN A 10 8.11 13.20 18.58
C ASN A 10 7.31 12.13 17.79
N THR A 11 6.17 11.69 18.33
CA THR A 11 5.25 10.75 17.67
C THR A 11 3.95 11.44 17.31
N ALA A 12 3.51 11.27 16.09
CA ALA A 12 2.21 11.70 15.61
C ALA A 12 1.30 10.47 15.40
N VAL A 13 0.20 10.41 16.14
CA VAL A 13 -0.89 9.48 15.83
C VAL A 13 -1.77 10.14 14.79
N ILE A 14 -1.88 9.57 13.60
CA ILE A 14 -2.58 10.13 12.45
C ILE A 14 -3.81 9.31 12.12
N ILE A 15 -4.99 9.94 12.20
CA ILE A 15 -6.29 9.28 12.11
C ILE A 15 -7.10 9.90 10.95
N PRO A 16 -7.15 9.24 9.78
CA PRO A 16 -8.08 9.64 8.72
C PRO A 16 -9.51 9.29 9.13
N CYS A 17 -10.42 10.27 9.12
CA CYS A 17 -11.80 10.10 9.58
C CYS A 17 -12.83 10.50 8.52
N TYR A 18 -13.89 9.68 8.44
CA TYR A 18 -15.10 10.03 7.70
C TYR A 18 -16.34 9.41 8.36
N ASN A 19 -17.15 10.24 9.02
CA ASN A 19 -18.34 9.82 9.76
C ASN A 19 -18.03 8.73 10.82
N GLU A 20 -17.19 9.07 11.81
CA GLU A 20 -16.78 8.20 12.92
C GLU A 20 -17.14 8.83 14.29
N ALA A 21 -18.24 9.62 14.38
CA ALA A 21 -18.64 10.29 15.61
C ALA A 21 -18.85 9.33 16.79
N VAL A 22 -19.23 8.07 16.53
CA VAL A 22 -19.48 7.05 17.56
C VAL A 22 -18.21 6.60 18.27
N THR A 23 -17.08 6.57 17.56
CA THR A 23 -15.85 5.88 17.98
C THR A 23 -14.68 6.84 18.23
N ILE A 24 -14.61 7.95 17.50
CA ILE A 24 -13.43 8.80 17.45
C ILE A 24 -13.01 9.35 18.82
N GLY A 25 -13.94 9.69 19.71
CA GLY A 25 -13.64 10.19 21.05
C GLY A 25 -12.86 9.16 21.87
N LYS A 26 -13.38 7.91 21.93
CA LYS A 26 -12.72 6.80 22.62
C LYS A 26 -11.34 6.50 22.04
N VAL A 27 -11.24 6.45 20.71
CA VAL A 27 -9.97 6.20 20.02
C VAL A 27 -8.91 7.23 20.44
N ILE A 28 -9.23 8.52 20.45
CA ILE A 28 -8.30 9.58 20.86
C ILE A 28 -7.87 9.41 22.31
N ASP A 29 -8.82 9.17 23.23
CA ASP A 29 -8.52 8.98 24.66
C ASP A 29 -7.62 7.78 24.91
N ASP A 30 -7.87 6.67 24.21
CA ASP A 30 -7.07 5.47 24.30
C ASP A 30 -5.61 5.70 23.82
N PHE A 31 -5.41 6.38 22.70
CA PHE A 31 -4.06 6.71 22.21
C PHE A 31 -3.32 7.72 23.10
N HIS A 32 -4.00 8.71 23.68
CA HIS A 32 -3.41 9.61 24.67
C HIS A 32 -2.92 8.86 25.91
N ARG A 33 -3.67 7.82 26.34
CA ARG A 33 -3.28 6.96 27.48
C ARG A 33 -2.09 6.06 27.15
N GLU A 34 -2.08 5.44 25.97
CA GLU A 34 -1.06 4.46 25.60
C GLU A 34 0.26 5.09 25.14
N LEU A 35 0.20 6.26 24.52
CA LEU A 35 1.35 7.03 24.03
C LEU A 35 1.37 8.42 24.66
N PRO A 36 1.67 8.54 25.98
CA PRO A 36 1.72 9.84 26.63
C PRO A 36 2.79 10.73 26.00
N GLY A 37 2.42 11.95 25.64
CA GLY A 37 3.26 12.91 24.93
C GLY A 37 3.12 12.90 23.41
N ALA A 38 2.56 11.87 22.80
CA ALA A 38 2.26 11.86 21.38
C ALA A 38 1.16 12.85 21.02
N THR A 39 1.28 13.49 19.86
CA THR A 39 0.23 14.36 19.33
C THR A 39 -0.74 13.57 18.48
N VAL A 40 -2.04 13.63 18.80
CA VAL A 40 -3.09 12.99 18.02
C VAL A 40 -3.64 13.97 16.99
N TYR A 41 -3.54 13.60 15.71
CA TYR A 41 -4.08 14.35 14.57
C TYR A 41 -5.27 13.61 13.98
N VAL A 42 -6.39 14.31 13.82
CA VAL A 42 -7.57 13.83 13.13
C VAL A 42 -7.77 14.65 11.87
N TYR A 43 -7.76 14.00 10.71
CA TYR A 43 -8.08 14.64 9.44
C TYR A 43 -9.46 14.21 9.00
N ASP A 44 -10.39 15.12 9.08
CA ASP A 44 -11.79 14.91 8.71
C ASP A 44 -11.98 15.06 7.21
N ASN A 45 -12.53 14.03 6.59
CA ASN A 45 -12.74 13.94 5.15
C ASN A 45 -14.23 14.19 4.79
N ASN A 46 -14.73 15.37 5.15
CA ASN A 46 -16.13 15.81 4.93
C ASN A 46 -17.17 15.05 5.75
N SER A 47 -16.93 14.79 7.03
CA SER A 47 -17.92 14.20 7.92
C SER A 47 -19.10 15.13 8.15
N THR A 48 -20.28 14.52 8.27
CA THR A 48 -21.56 15.24 8.50
C THR A 48 -22.21 14.89 9.84
N ASP A 49 -21.58 14.04 10.65
CA ASP A 49 -22.11 13.46 11.88
C ASP A 49 -21.57 14.11 13.17
N GLY A 50 -20.71 15.13 13.05
CA GLY A 50 -20.09 15.78 14.20
C GLY A 50 -18.74 15.19 14.62
N THR A 51 -18.13 14.33 13.81
CA THR A 51 -16.80 13.72 14.06
C THR A 51 -15.75 14.76 14.46
N SER A 52 -15.60 15.86 13.70
CA SER A 52 -14.62 16.92 13.98
C SER A 52 -14.80 17.57 15.36
N GLN A 53 -16.04 17.87 15.74
CA GLN A 53 -16.36 18.52 17.02
C GLN A 53 -16.04 17.59 18.21
N ILE A 54 -16.32 16.30 18.05
CA ILE A 54 -16.00 15.29 19.06
C ILE A 54 -14.48 15.16 19.19
N ALA A 55 -13.76 15.02 18.07
CA ALA A 55 -12.31 14.92 18.08
C ALA A 55 -11.63 16.13 18.77
N LEU A 56 -12.09 17.35 18.51
CA LEU A 56 -11.58 18.55 19.17
C LEU A 56 -11.82 18.52 20.70
N LYS A 57 -12.99 18.05 21.15
CA LYS A 57 -13.32 17.95 22.58
C LYS A 57 -12.42 16.95 23.31
N HIS A 58 -11.95 15.91 22.64
CA HIS A 58 -11.04 14.90 23.18
C HIS A 58 -9.53 15.25 23.00
N GLY A 59 -9.24 16.49 22.59
CA GLY A 59 -7.87 17.03 22.59
C GLY A 59 -7.07 16.73 21.32
N ALA A 60 -7.67 16.22 20.25
CA ALA A 60 -6.99 16.03 19.00
C ALA A 60 -6.79 17.35 18.23
N THR A 61 -5.70 17.43 17.47
CA THR A 61 -5.50 18.47 16.45
C THR A 61 -6.31 18.09 15.21
N VAL A 62 -7.39 18.83 14.93
CA VAL A 62 -8.30 18.52 13.81
C VAL A 62 -8.00 19.40 12.60
N ARG A 63 -7.94 18.77 11.41
CA ARG A 63 -7.85 19.45 10.10
C ARG A 63 -8.86 18.85 9.12
N LEU A 64 -9.24 19.62 8.11
CA LEU A 64 -10.16 19.20 7.06
C LEU A 64 -9.41 18.89 5.77
N GLU A 65 -9.71 17.78 5.13
CA GLU A 65 -9.30 17.47 3.76
C GLU A 65 -10.56 17.37 2.87
N PRO A 66 -10.80 18.37 2.00
CA PRO A 66 -12.02 18.43 1.21
C PRO A 66 -12.06 17.40 0.07
N ARG A 67 -10.91 16.90 -0.38
CA ARG A 67 -10.87 15.85 -1.41
C ARG A 67 -11.20 14.51 -0.79
N GLN A 68 -12.35 13.96 -1.19
CA GLN A 68 -12.84 12.70 -0.66
C GLN A 68 -11.88 11.55 -0.97
N GLY A 69 -11.58 10.72 0.05
CA GLY A 69 -10.80 9.49 -0.08
C GLY A 69 -9.61 9.41 0.88
N LYS A 70 -9.41 8.23 1.47
CA LYS A 70 -8.37 7.97 2.50
C LYS A 70 -6.96 8.32 2.02
N GLY A 71 -6.63 8.01 0.75
CA GLY A 71 -5.33 8.35 0.18
C GLY A 71 -5.10 9.86 0.09
N ASN A 72 -6.13 10.66 -0.24
CA ASN A 72 -6.04 12.12 -0.24
C ASN A 72 -5.76 12.65 1.17
N VAL A 73 -6.44 12.09 2.17
CA VAL A 73 -6.21 12.42 3.60
C VAL A 73 -4.78 12.10 4.00
N CYS A 74 -4.30 10.89 3.72
CA CYS A 74 -2.92 10.49 4.04
C CYS A 74 -1.89 11.39 3.35
N ARG A 75 -2.12 11.76 2.08
CA ARG A 75 -1.26 12.70 1.35
C ARG A 75 -1.14 14.04 2.08
N GLN A 76 -2.26 14.57 2.57
CA GLN A 76 -2.25 15.83 3.27
C GLN A 76 -1.57 15.71 4.65
N MET A 77 -1.84 14.65 5.41
CA MET A 77 -1.18 14.36 6.68
C MET A 77 0.35 14.31 6.54
N PHE A 78 0.85 13.57 5.54
CA PHE A 78 2.28 13.40 5.30
C PHE A 78 3.00 14.69 4.90
N ARG A 79 2.26 15.64 4.30
CA ARG A 79 2.77 16.97 3.97
C ARG A 79 2.80 17.91 5.16
N ASP A 80 1.74 17.91 5.95
CA ASP A 80 1.50 18.91 6.99
C ASP A 80 2.19 18.60 8.31
N ILE A 81 2.39 17.31 8.62
CA ILE A 81 2.87 16.87 9.93
C ILE A 81 4.37 16.58 9.84
N ASP A 82 5.12 17.10 10.79
CA ASP A 82 6.52 16.75 11.03
C ASP A 82 6.63 15.99 12.35
N ALA A 83 7.09 14.74 12.28
CA ALA A 83 7.28 13.87 13.44
C ALA A 83 8.36 12.82 13.14
N GLY A 84 9.03 12.30 14.17
CA GLY A 84 10.00 11.21 14.03
C GLY A 84 9.33 9.86 13.76
N CYS A 85 8.14 9.66 14.34
CA CYS A 85 7.31 8.47 14.16
C CYS A 85 5.86 8.88 13.83
N TYR A 86 5.30 8.25 12.79
CA TYR A 86 3.90 8.43 12.37
C TYR A 86 3.16 7.12 12.62
N LEU A 87 2.23 7.10 13.54
CA LEU A 87 1.35 5.97 13.78
C LEU A 87 0.02 6.22 13.08
N MET A 88 -0.20 5.54 11.96
CA MET A 88 -1.47 5.58 11.24
C MET A 88 -2.44 4.55 11.80
N VAL A 89 -3.67 4.97 12.07
CA VAL A 89 -4.74 4.12 12.58
C VAL A 89 -6.10 4.61 12.10
N ASP A 90 -7.07 3.70 11.94
CA ASP A 90 -8.44 4.05 11.58
C ASP A 90 -9.24 4.56 12.79
N GLY A 91 -10.20 5.47 12.55
CA GLY A 91 -11.01 6.09 13.62
C GLY A 91 -12.19 5.25 14.10
N ASP A 92 -12.29 3.97 13.69
CA ASP A 92 -13.47 3.11 13.88
C ASP A 92 -13.40 2.15 15.08
N ASP A 93 -12.38 2.31 15.94
CA ASP A 93 -12.11 1.50 17.15
C ASP A 93 -11.90 -0.01 16.89
N THR A 94 -11.47 -0.37 15.68
CA THR A 94 -11.16 -1.77 15.33
C THR A 94 -9.75 -2.18 15.73
N TYR A 95 -8.85 -1.22 15.93
CA TYR A 95 -7.46 -1.44 16.33
C TYR A 95 -7.21 -1.05 17.78
N PRO A 96 -6.72 -1.97 18.62
CA PRO A 96 -6.44 -1.67 20.02
C PRO A 96 -5.25 -0.73 20.17
N ALA A 97 -5.42 0.34 20.93
CA ALA A 97 -4.35 1.29 21.22
C ALA A 97 -3.19 0.66 22.03
N GLU A 98 -3.45 -0.42 22.75
CA GLU A 98 -2.47 -1.19 23.53
C GLU A 98 -1.31 -1.71 22.65
N ALA A 99 -1.55 -1.94 21.37
CA ALA A 99 -0.51 -2.35 20.43
C ALA A 99 0.35 -1.18 19.90
N ALA A 100 -0.01 0.06 20.20
CA ALA A 100 0.65 1.26 19.67
C ALA A 100 2.15 1.29 19.96
N ARG A 101 2.55 0.94 21.19
CA ARG A 101 3.96 0.89 21.60
C ARG A 101 4.74 -0.13 20.79
N ALA A 102 4.21 -1.34 20.63
CA ALA A 102 4.87 -2.40 19.88
C ALA A 102 5.09 -2.03 18.39
N LEU A 103 4.24 -1.14 17.84
CA LEU A 103 4.42 -0.60 16.49
C LEU A 103 5.42 0.57 16.47
N CYS A 104 5.36 1.50 17.44
CA CYS A 104 6.20 2.70 17.45
C CYS A 104 7.64 2.43 17.90
N ASP A 105 7.84 1.56 18.88
CA ASP A 105 9.15 1.33 19.49
C ASP A 105 10.24 0.91 18.49
N PRO A 106 10.00 -0.01 17.53
CA PRO A 106 11.00 -0.34 16.53
C PRO A 106 11.37 0.82 15.60
N ILE A 107 10.44 1.75 15.36
CA ILE A 107 10.69 2.95 14.56
C ILE A 107 11.58 3.92 15.35
N LEU A 108 11.21 4.22 16.59
CA LEU A 108 11.93 5.13 17.47
C LEU A 108 13.33 4.60 17.82
N ALA A 109 13.47 3.27 17.95
CA ALA A 109 14.77 2.61 18.17
C ALA A 109 15.62 2.54 16.88
N GLY A 110 15.11 2.94 15.72
CA GLY A 110 15.80 2.82 14.44
C GLY A 110 15.99 1.38 13.95
N GLU A 111 15.23 0.43 14.47
CA GLU A 111 15.25 -0.99 14.06
C GLU A 111 14.47 -1.25 12.78
N ALA A 112 13.38 -0.50 12.56
CA ALA A 112 12.53 -0.59 11.38
C ALA A 112 12.26 0.80 10.80
N ASP A 113 11.93 0.86 9.51
CA ASP A 113 11.50 2.07 8.82
C ASP A 113 9.96 2.10 8.70
N MET A 114 9.33 0.92 8.71
CA MET A 114 7.89 0.73 8.78
C MET A 114 7.55 -0.51 9.61
N THR A 115 6.57 -0.40 10.50
CA THR A 115 5.93 -1.54 11.15
C THR A 115 4.51 -1.70 10.64
N VAL A 116 4.04 -2.94 10.56
CA VAL A 116 2.72 -3.32 10.02
C VAL A 116 1.99 -4.15 11.06
N GLY A 117 0.80 -3.70 11.48
CA GLY A 117 -0.05 -4.44 12.39
C GLY A 117 -0.68 -5.65 11.71
N ASP A 118 -0.25 -6.84 12.07
CA ASP A 118 -0.74 -8.09 11.51
C ASP A 118 -1.95 -8.59 12.33
N ARG A 119 -3.13 -8.53 11.72
CA ARG A 119 -4.40 -8.99 12.28
C ARG A 119 -4.66 -10.48 12.09
N LEU A 120 -3.88 -11.15 11.24
CA LEU A 120 -4.17 -12.49 10.75
C LEU A 120 -3.46 -13.58 11.53
N SER A 121 -2.27 -13.31 12.08
CA SER A 121 -1.42 -14.31 12.74
C SER A 121 -1.99 -14.82 14.05
N ASN A 122 -2.79 -14.04 14.79
CA ASN A 122 -3.35 -14.43 16.08
C ASN A 122 -4.77 -15.05 15.99
N GLY A 123 -5.35 -15.16 14.79
CA GLY A 123 -6.64 -15.80 14.56
C GLY A 123 -7.89 -14.96 14.90
N THR A 124 -7.76 -13.85 15.62
CA THR A 124 -8.91 -13.03 16.06
C THR A 124 -9.71 -12.47 14.89
N TYR A 125 -9.05 -12.10 13.80
CA TYR A 125 -9.69 -11.59 12.58
C TYR A 125 -10.64 -12.61 11.93
N THR A 126 -10.30 -13.90 11.97
CA THR A 126 -11.09 -14.98 11.34
C THR A 126 -12.33 -15.31 12.17
N GLU A 127 -12.28 -15.15 13.48
CA GLU A 127 -13.39 -15.42 14.40
C GLU A 127 -14.42 -14.29 14.37
N GLU A 128 -13.98 -13.04 14.26
CA GLU A 128 -14.82 -11.85 14.31
C GLU A 128 -15.34 -11.40 12.95
N ASN A 129 -14.59 -11.64 11.85
CA ASN A 129 -14.96 -11.15 10.52
C ASN A 129 -15.64 -12.24 9.67
N LYS A 130 -16.98 -12.28 9.72
CA LYS A 130 -17.83 -13.24 8.96
C LYS A 130 -17.95 -12.96 7.44
N ARG A 131 -17.18 -12.02 6.89
CA ARG A 131 -17.22 -11.67 5.46
C ARG A 131 -16.29 -12.56 4.64
N ALA A 132 -16.84 -13.60 4.00
CA ALA A 132 -16.11 -14.63 3.25
C ALA A 132 -15.16 -14.11 2.14
N PHE A 133 -15.37 -12.92 1.61
CA PHE A 133 -14.59 -12.35 0.50
C PHE A 133 -13.37 -11.51 0.93
N HIS A 134 -13.28 -11.04 2.17
CA HIS A 134 -12.14 -10.23 2.64
C HIS A 134 -10.83 -11.02 2.72
N GLY A 135 -10.90 -12.25 3.22
CA GLY A 135 -9.72 -13.14 3.28
C GLY A 135 -9.18 -13.51 1.91
N PHE A 136 -10.07 -13.75 0.93
CA PHE A 136 -9.66 -14.06 -0.45
C PHE A 136 -8.94 -12.88 -1.11
N GLY A 137 -9.48 -11.64 -0.96
CA GLY A 137 -8.87 -10.44 -1.53
C GLY A 137 -7.46 -10.19 -0.97
N ASN A 138 -7.28 -10.24 0.35
CA ASN A 138 -5.96 -10.07 0.97
C ASN A 138 -4.96 -11.16 0.55
N ASN A 139 -5.40 -12.43 0.50
CA ASN A 139 -4.56 -13.54 0.03
C ASN A 139 -4.14 -13.39 -1.43
N LEU A 140 -5.04 -12.94 -2.31
CA LEU A 140 -4.73 -12.65 -3.71
C LEU A 140 -3.68 -11.53 -3.82
N VAL A 141 -3.87 -10.42 -3.10
CA VAL A 141 -2.91 -9.29 -3.07
C VAL A 141 -1.56 -9.74 -2.53
N ARG A 142 -1.52 -10.49 -1.43
CA ARG A 142 -0.29 -11.08 -0.87
C ARG A 142 0.43 -11.96 -1.90
N ALA A 143 -0.30 -12.85 -2.57
CA ALA A 143 0.27 -13.73 -3.61
C ALA A 143 0.84 -12.94 -4.78
N MET A 144 0.14 -11.89 -5.25
CA MET A 144 0.62 -11.02 -6.32
C MET A 144 1.89 -10.27 -5.91
N ILE A 145 1.92 -9.66 -4.71
CA ILE A 145 3.11 -8.97 -4.20
C ILE A 145 4.28 -9.95 -4.06
N LYS A 146 4.05 -11.14 -3.50
CA LYS A 146 5.08 -12.17 -3.37
C LYS A 146 5.65 -12.60 -4.73
N TRP A 147 4.80 -12.80 -5.73
CA TRP A 147 5.22 -13.18 -7.08
C TRP A 147 6.00 -12.06 -7.80
N ILE A 148 5.53 -10.81 -7.69
CA ILE A 148 6.13 -9.67 -8.41
C ILE A 148 7.40 -9.19 -7.72
N TYR A 149 7.35 -9.02 -6.38
CA TYR A 149 8.39 -8.35 -5.60
C TYR A 149 9.25 -9.32 -4.76
N GLY A 150 8.79 -10.56 -4.55
CA GLY A 150 9.54 -11.58 -3.79
C GLY A 150 9.44 -11.44 -2.27
N TYR A 151 8.55 -10.58 -1.75
CA TYR A 151 8.33 -10.35 -0.32
C TYR A 151 6.95 -10.87 0.11
N SER A 152 6.87 -11.46 1.30
CA SER A 152 5.61 -11.96 1.85
C SER A 152 5.23 -11.14 3.08
N PHE A 153 4.19 -10.34 2.96
CA PHE A 153 3.53 -9.72 4.10
C PHE A 153 2.59 -10.72 4.78
N GLU A 154 2.41 -10.58 6.09
CA GLU A 154 1.35 -11.30 6.78
C GLU A 154 0.00 -10.61 6.56
N ASP A 155 -0.08 -9.28 6.66
CA ASP A 155 -1.27 -8.50 6.36
C ASP A 155 -0.92 -7.24 5.53
N VAL A 156 -1.41 -7.17 4.29
CA VAL A 156 -1.14 -6.03 3.38
C VAL A 156 -2.17 -4.91 3.53
N MET A 157 -3.40 -5.27 3.91
CA MET A 157 -4.55 -4.35 3.87
C MET A 157 -4.86 -3.72 5.23
N THR A 158 -3.96 -3.86 6.20
CA THR A 158 -4.12 -3.22 7.51
C THR A 158 -3.84 -1.72 7.44
N GLY A 159 -4.70 -0.92 8.08
CA GLY A 159 -4.49 0.51 8.27
C GLY A 159 -3.61 0.84 9.48
N TYR A 160 -3.30 -0.12 10.35
CA TYR A 160 -2.52 0.09 11.56
C TYR A 160 -1.03 -0.08 11.30
N ARG A 161 -0.32 1.04 11.15
CA ARG A 161 1.10 1.06 10.78
C ARG A 161 1.84 2.18 11.47
N ALA A 162 3.09 1.92 11.89
CA ALA A 162 3.99 3.02 12.22
C ALA A 162 5.07 3.17 11.15
N MET A 163 5.48 4.41 10.90
CA MET A 163 6.42 4.78 9.84
C MET A 163 7.38 5.87 10.35
N GLY A 164 8.64 5.75 9.99
CA GLY A 164 9.64 6.78 10.29
C GLY A 164 9.53 7.99 9.36
N GLN A 165 10.04 9.14 9.82
CA GLN A 165 10.02 10.38 9.06
C GLN A 165 10.65 10.26 7.66
N PRO A 166 11.81 9.61 7.46
CA PRO A 166 12.38 9.45 6.12
C PRO A 166 11.46 8.70 5.17
N PHE A 167 10.78 7.65 5.66
CA PHE A 167 9.80 6.91 4.88
C PHE A 167 8.65 7.82 4.44
N VAL A 168 8.00 8.51 5.38
CA VAL A 168 6.83 9.36 5.12
C VAL A 168 7.17 10.52 4.18
N LYS A 169 8.30 11.18 4.38
CA LYS A 169 8.68 12.36 3.59
C LYS A 169 9.18 12.03 2.17
N THR A 170 9.49 10.77 1.90
CA THR A 170 9.92 10.32 0.56
C THR A 170 8.88 9.43 -0.14
N PHE A 171 7.75 9.17 0.51
CA PHE A 171 6.66 8.37 -0.06
C PHE A 171 5.70 9.25 -0.90
N PRO A 172 5.65 9.06 -2.22
CA PRO A 172 4.72 9.77 -3.09
C PRO A 172 3.34 9.09 -3.04
N VAL A 173 2.39 9.63 -2.28
CA VAL A 173 1.02 9.11 -2.25
C VAL A 173 0.34 9.37 -3.60
N LEU A 174 0.04 8.34 -4.36
CA LEU A 174 -0.62 8.41 -5.67
C LEU A 174 -2.09 7.99 -5.61
N SER A 175 -2.42 7.00 -4.77
CA SER A 175 -3.79 6.54 -4.59
C SER A 175 -4.68 7.60 -3.92
N GLU A 176 -5.95 7.60 -4.27
CA GLU A 176 -6.94 8.51 -3.69
C GLU A 176 -7.74 7.86 -2.54
N GLY A 177 -7.93 6.54 -2.57
CA GLY A 177 -8.81 5.78 -1.69
C GLY A 177 -8.10 4.77 -0.79
N PHE A 178 -8.79 3.66 -0.53
CA PHE A 178 -8.31 2.56 0.33
C PHE A 178 -7.14 1.75 -0.25
N GLN A 179 -6.70 2.06 -1.45
CA GLN A 179 -5.51 1.43 -2.03
C GLN A 179 -4.21 1.87 -1.34
N ILE A 180 -4.26 2.91 -0.49
CA ILE A 180 -3.09 3.49 0.18
C ILE A 180 -2.29 2.47 0.99
N GLU A 181 -2.95 1.51 1.66
CA GLU A 181 -2.28 0.48 2.44
C GLU A 181 -1.44 -0.45 1.57
N THR A 182 -1.99 -0.83 0.41
CA THR A 182 -1.27 -1.66 -0.57
C THR A 182 -0.15 -0.88 -1.23
N GLU A 183 -0.36 0.40 -1.54
CA GLU A 183 0.66 1.29 -2.11
C GLU A 183 1.84 1.46 -1.16
N LEU A 184 1.59 1.72 0.14
CA LEU A 184 2.61 1.77 1.19
C LEU A 184 3.44 0.49 1.24
N SER A 185 2.77 -0.67 1.19
CA SER A 185 3.43 -1.97 1.24
C SER A 185 4.33 -2.22 0.03
N ILE A 186 3.83 -1.95 -1.18
CA ILE A 186 4.59 -2.13 -2.42
C ILE A 186 5.79 -1.18 -2.46
N HIS A 187 5.59 0.09 -2.09
CA HIS A 187 6.66 1.07 -2.02
C HIS A 187 7.76 0.63 -1.04
N ALA A 188 7.37 0.18 0.15
CA ALA A 188 8.32 -0.28 1.16
C ALA A 188 9.20 -1.42 0.64
N VAL A 189 8.61 -2.40 -0.05
CA VAL A 189 9.36 -3.56 -0.60
C VAL A 189 10.22 -3.15 -1.78
N ASP A 190 9.70 -2.36 -2.73
CA ASP A 190 10.47 -1.99 -3.92
C ASP A 190 11.70 -1.13 -3.58
N HIS A 191 11.58 -0.28 -2.57
CA HIS A 191 12.65 0.58 -2.10
C HIS A 191 13.47 -0.02 -0.94
N ARG A 192 13.23 -1.31 -0.60
CA ARG A 192 14.00 -2.07 0.39
C ARG A 192 14.03 -1.42 1.78
N TRP A 193 12.94 -0.79 2.19
CA TRP A 193 12.78 -0.33 3.55
C TRP A 193 12.73 -1.52 4.52
N ARG A 194 13.22 -1.31 5.75
CA ARG A 194 13.15 -2.32 6.81
C ARG A 194 11.73 -2.39 7.34
N ILE A 195 11.05 -3.51 7.08
CA ILE A 195 9.67 -3.75 7.48
C ILE A 195 9.65 -4.77 8.61
N LYS A 196 8.79 -4.55 9.61
CA LYS A 196 8.57 -5.48 10.70
C LYS A 196 7.07 -5.68 10.90
N ASP A 197 6.60 -6.92 10.79
CA ASP A 197 5.21 -7.27 11.13
C ASP A 197 5.08 -7.39 12.66
N VAL A 198 4.02 -6.83 13.20
CA VAL A 198 3.70 -6.83 14.63
C VAL A 198 2.32 -7.45 14.81
N PRO A 199 2.18 -8.60 15.47
CA PRO A 199 0.87 -9.19 15.72
C PRO A 199 0.00 -8.25 16.56
N VAL A 200 -1.20 -7.97 16.07
CA VAL A 200 -2.18 -7.09 16.74
C VAL A 200 -3.53 -7.79 16.81
N GLU A 201 -4.26 -7.57 17.89
CA GLU A 201 -5.65 -7.98 17.97
C GLU A 201 -6.49 -7.14 17.00
N TYR A 202 -7.60 -7.71 16.56
CA TYR A 202 -8.60 -7.00 15.77
C TYR A 202 -9.93 -7.11 16.51
N ARG A 203 -10.64 -5.98 16.63
CA ARG A 203 -11.94 -5.89 17.30
C ARG A 203 -13.03 -5.62 16.27
N ASP A 204 -14.19 -6.20 16.48
CA ASP A 204 -15.37 -5.83 15.70
C ASP A 204 -15.76 -4.37 15.93
N ARG A 205 -16.29 -3.73 14.90
CA ARG A 205 -16.79 -2.37 15.02
C ARG A 205 -17.90 -2.29 16.06
N PRO A 206 -17.90 -1.27 16.93
CA PRO A 206 -19.00 -1.05 17.85
C PRO A 206 -20.33 -0.85 17.12
N ALA A 207 -21.43 -1.19 17.79
CA ALA A 207 -22.77 -0.98 17.25
C ALA A 207 -22.98 0.50 16.87
N GLY A 208 -23.46 0.75 15.65
CA GLY A 208 -23.66 2.10 15.10
C GLY A 208 -22.53 2.62 14.20
N SER A 209 -21.36 1.97 14.17
CA SER A 209 -20.31 2.27 13.18
C SER A 209 -20.50 1.42 11.94
N VAL A 210 -20.49 2.06 10.75
CA VAL A 210 -20.73 1.40 9.46
C VAL A 210 -19.45 1.41 8.61
N SER A 211 -19.10 0.25 8.02
CA SER A 211 -17.98 0.16 7.09
C SER A 211 -18.23 1.00 5.84
N LYS A 212 -17.28 1.85 5.49
CA LYS A 212 -17.31 2.68 4.26
C LYS A 212 -16.60 2.00 3.08
N LEU A 213 -16.04 0.79 3.29
CA LEU A 213 -15.35 0.01 2.25
C LEU A 213 -16.38 -0.66 1.34
N ASP A 214 -16.30 -0.40 0.03
CA ASP A 214 -16.97 -1.18 -1.00
C ASP A 214 -16.09 -2.37 -1.40
N THR A 215 -16.40 -3.56 -0.88
CA THR A 215 -15.57 -4.76 -1.04
C THR A 215 -15.27 -5.11 -2.50
N VAL A 216 -16.22 -4.95 -3.42
CA VAL A 216 -16.03 -5.30 -4.83
C VAL A 216 -15.37 -4.16 -5.60
N GLY A 217 -15.91 -2.95 -5.49
CA GLY A 217 -15.39 -1.79 -6.20
C GLY A 217 -13.96 -1.42 -5.77
N ASP A 218 -13.69 -1.40 -4.47
CA ASP A 218 -12.35 -1.11 -3.96
C ASP A 218 -11.38 -2.28 -4.21
N GLY A 219 -11.85 -3.53 -4.19
CA GLY A 219 -11.05 -4.70 -4.57
C GLY A 219 -10.54 -4.62 -6.02
N ILE A 220 -11.40 -4.23 -6.97
CA ILE A 220 -11.01 -4.02 -8.38
C ILE A 220 -9.97 -2.90 -8.49
N LYS A 221 -10.16 -1.79 -7.77
CA LYS A 221 -9.19 -0.68 -7.75
C LYS A 221 -7.82 -1.11 -7.21
N VAL A 222 -7.79 -1.94 -6.16
CA VAL A 222 -6.53 -2.50 -5.62
C VAL A 222 -5.83 -3.37 -6.66
N ILE A 223 -6.54 -4.27 -7.36
CA ILE A 223 -5.93 -5.11 -8.40
C ILE A 223 -5.41 -4.25 -9.56
N ALA A 224 -6.19 -3.27 -10.01
CA ALA A 224 -5.77 -2.35 -11.07
C ALA A 224 -4.52 -1.55 -10.66
N MET A 225 -4.46 -1.08 -9.41
CA MET A 225 -3.30 -0.39 -8.87
C MET A 225 -2.07 -1.31 -8.84
N ILE A 226 -2.19 -2.56 -8.38
CA ILE A 226 -1.07 -3.51 -8.39
C ILE A 226 -0.56 -3.71 -9.83
N GLY A 227 -1.46 -3.83 -10.81
CA GLY A 227 -1.09 -3.89 -12.23
C GLY A 227 -0.32 -2.65 -12.70
N THR A 228 -0.77 -1.46 -12.30
CA THR A 228 -0.10 -0.19 -12.60
C THR A 228 1.29 -0.14 -11.96
N LEU A 229 1.39 -0.42 -10.67
CA LEU A 229 2.66 -0.44 -9.95
C LEU A 229 3.61 -1.53 -10.47
N PHE A 230 3.07 -2.69 -10.90
CA PHE A 230 3.86 -3.72 -11.55
C PHE A 230 4.48 -3.23 -12.87
N LYS A 231 3.68 -2.54 -13.70
CA LYS A 231 4.15 -1.91 -14.95
C LYS A 231 5.22 -0.84 -14.67
N ASP A 232 5.04 -0.02 -13.62
CA ASP A 232 5.92 1.11 -13.34
C ASP A 232 7.21 0.68 -12.61
N TYR A 233 7.12 -0.20 -11.61
CA TYR A 233 8.29 -0.62 -10.82
C TYR A 233 9.06 -1.83 -11.41
N ARG A 234 8.42 -2.66 -12.22
CA ARG A 234 9.02 -3.84 -12.85
C ARG A 234 8.69 -3.94 -14.35
N PRO A 235 8.92 -2.87 -15.13
CA PRO A 235 8.45 -2.79 -16.51
C PRO A 235 8.98 -3.92 -17.38
N LEU A 236 10.26 -4.32 -17.25
CA LEU A 236 10.80 -5.41 -18.04
C LEU A 236 10.04 -6.73 -17.81
N LYS A 237 9.73 -7.10 -16.56
CA LYS A 237 8.94 -8.30 -16.26
C LYS A 237 7.52 -8.20 -16.82
N PHE A 238 6.87 -7.04 -16.67
CA PHE A 238 5.52 -6.79 -17.16
C PHE A 238 5.44 -6.93 -18.69
N PHE A 239 6.30 -6.22 -19.43
CA PHE A 239 6.29 -6.26 -20.89
C PHE A 239 6.84 -7.58 -21.45
N SER A 240 7.73 -8.27 -20.73
CA SER A 240 8.17 -9.63 -21.11
C SER A 240 7.03 -10.64 -21.02
N LEU A 241 6.12 -10.53 -20.05
CA LEU A 241 4.93 -11.37 -19.96
C LEU A 241 3.99 -11.14 -21.17
N ILE A 242 3.78 -9.89 -21.55
CA ILE A 242 2.99 -9.51 -22.73
C ILE A 242 3.67 -10.04 -24.01
N ALA A 243 4.98 -9.86 -24.12
CA ALA A 243 5.78 -10.36 -25.25
C ALA A 243 5.67 -11.89 -25.37
N LEU A 244 5.70 -12.62 -24.26
CA LEU A 244 5.55 -14.07 -24.25
C LEU A 244 4.17 -14.50 -24.77
N ILE A 245 3.10 -13.78 -24.41
CA ILE A 245 1.74 -14.02 -24.93
C ILE A 245 1.72 -13.82 -26.44
N PHE A 246 2.27 -12.68 -26.94
CA PHE A 246 2.32 -12.42 -28.37
C PHE A 246 3.18 -13.44 -29.13
N ALA A 247 4.32 -13.85 -28.55
CA ALA A 247 5.16 -14.89 -29.12
C ALA A 247 4.41 -16.23 -29.21
N ALA A 248 3.70 -16.62 -28.14
CA ALA A 248 2.94 -17.86 -28.14
C ALA A 248 1.83 -17.87 -29.22
N ILE A 249 1.09 -16.77 -29.37
CA ILE A 249 0.07 -16.63 -30.42
C ILE A 249 0.72 -16.63 -31.80
N GLY A 250 1.78 -15.84 -31.99
CA GLY A 250 2.51 -15.77 -33.27
C GLY A 250 3.07 -17.11 -33.71
N LEU A 251 3.67 -17.86 -32.78
CA LEU A 251 4.20 -19.20 -33.06
C LEU A 251 3.07 -20.22 -33.32
N ALA A 252 1.99 -20.19 -32.56
CA ALA A 252 0.85 -21.08 -32.77
C ALA A 252 0.21 -20.90 -34.15
N LEU A 253 0.16 -19.67 -34.66
CA LEU A 253 -0.32 -19.36 -35.99
C LEU A 253 0.74 -19.62 -37.09
N GLY A 254 1.99 -19.31 -36.80
CA GLY A 254 3.08 -19.35 -37.80
C GLY A 254 3.66 -20.74 -38.06
N ILE A 255 3.86 -21.56 -37.02
CA ILE A 255 4.46 -22.89 -37.16
C ILE A 255 3.68 -23.76 -38.14
N PRO A 256 2.33 -23.88 -38.10
CA PRO A 256 1.62 -24.68 -39.09
C PRO A 256 1.81 -24.21 -40.51
N ILE A 257 1.91 -22.89 -40.74
CA ILE A 257 2.12 -22.32 -42.08
C ILE A 257 3.52 -22.62 -42.59
N ILE A 258 4.53 -22.54 -41.72
CA ILE A 258 5.90 -22.89 -42.07
C ILE A 258 6.01 -24.39 -42.43
N VAL A 259 5.36 -25.26 -41.66
CA VAL A 259 5.33 -26.71 -41.96
C VAL A 259 4.64 -26.97 -43.29
N GLU A 260 3.50 -26.32 -43.55
CA GLU A 260 2.78 -26.43 -44.83
C GLU A 260 3.62 -25.95 -46.02
N TYR A 261 4.35 -24.87 -45.85
CA TYR A 261 5.26 -24.37 -46.85
C TYR A 261 6.38 -25.39 -47.20
N PHE A 262 6.97 -26.05 -46.21
CA PHE A 262 7.99 -27.08 -46.46
C PHE A 262 7.46 -28.31 -47.19
N HIS A 263 6.15 -28.61 -47.07
CA HIS A 263 5.50 -29.72 -47.76
C HIS A 263 5.00 -29.36 -49.15
N THR A 264 4.55 -28.12 -49.36
CA THR A 264 3.82 -27.76 -50.58
C THR A 264 4.56 -26.72 -51.44
N GLY A 265 5.55 -26.01 -50.87
CA GLY A 265 6.20 -24.87 -51.52
C GLY A 265 5.32 -23.62 -51.64
N LEU A 266 4.10 -23.64 -51.05
CA LEU A 266 3.11 -22.57 -51.17
C LEU A 266 2.68 -22.06 -49.80
N VAL A 267 2.17 -20.80 -49.72
CA VAL A 267 1.58 -20.20 -48.54
C VAL A 267 0.10 -19.93 -48.77
N PRO A 268 -0.78 -20.97 -48.70
CA PRO A 268 -2.19 -20.85 -49.08
C PRO A 268 -2.96 -19.97 -48.07
N ARG A 269 -2.52 -19.90 -46.82
CA ARG A 269 -3.15 -19.10 -45.73
C ARG A 269 -2.40 -17.79 -45.50
N PHE A 270 -2.22 -16.99 -46.57
CA PHE A 270 -1.47 -15.72 -46.54
C PHE A 270 -1.97 -14.73 -45.46
N PRO A 271 -3.30 -14.50 -45.25
CA PRO A 271 -3.78 -13.63 -44.18
C PRO A 271 -3.34 -14.09 -42.77
N THR A 272 -3.31 -15.40 -42.52
CA THR A 272 -2.86 -15.98 -41.24
C THR A 272 -1.33 -15.81 -41.07
N ALA A 273 -0.57 -15.93 -42.16
CA ALA A 273 0.89 -15.65 -42.14
C ALA A 273 1.18 -14.20 -41.76
N MET A 274 0.44 -13.26 -42.34
CA MET A 274 0.53 -11.83 -42.00
C MET A 274 0.17 -11.58 -40.53
N LEU A 275 -0.89 -12.21 -40.03
CA LEU A 275 -1.30 -12.08 -38.63
C LEU A 275 -0.22 -12.62 -37.69
N ALA A 276 0.37 -13.79 -38.00
CA ALA A 276 1.48 -14.38 -37.22
C ALA A 276 2.69 -13.41 -37.18
N ALA A 277 3.05 -12.84 -38.34
CA ALA A 277 4.13 -11.84 -38.41
C ALA A 277 3.84 -10.59 -37.57
N CYS A 278 2.58 -10.08 -37.57
CA CYS A 278 2.15 -8.99 -36.73
C CYS A 278 2.33 -9.31 -35.23
N PHE A 279 1.94 -10.50 -34.77
CA PHE A 279 2.14 -10.87 -33.37
C PHE A 279 3.62 -10.99 -33.01
N MET A 280 4.48 -11.50 -33.89
CA MET A 280 5.92 -11.54 -33.67
C MET A 280 6.53 -10.13 -33.62
N PHE A 281 6.05 -9.21 -34.47
CA PHE A 281 6.44 -7.79 -34.41
C PHE A 281 6.01 -7.14 -33.07
N LEU A 282 4.76 -7.37 -32.63
CA LEU A 282 4.26 -6.89 -31.33
C LEU A 282 5.07 -7.47 -30.15
N CYS A 283 5.51 -8.73 -30.25
CA CYS A 283 6.41 -9.33 -29.28
C CYS A 283 7.73 -8.53 -29.18
N GLY A 284 8.38 -8.28 -30.31
CA GLY A 284 9.62 -7.48 -30.36
C GLY A 284 9.44 -6.07 -29.83
N LEU A 285 8.35 -5.42 -30.21
CA LEU A 285 8.01 -4.07 -29.73
C LEU A 285 7.78 -4.04 -28.21
N SER A 286 7.07 -5.04 -27.66
CA SER A 286 6.85 -5.15 -26.22
C SER A 286 8.15 -5.34 -25.45
N LEU A 287 9.07 -6.17 -25.94
CA LEU A 287 10.40 -6.35 -25.33
C LEU A 287 11.21 -5.04 -25.36
N ALA A 288 11.24 -4.36 -26.50
CA ALA A 288 11.93 -3.07 -26.62
C ALA A 288 11.36 -2.02 -25.66
N THR A 289 10.03 -1.93 -25.56
CA THR A 289 9.36 -1.05 -24.62
C THR A 289 9.73 -1.39 -23.17
N GLY A 290 9.73 -2.68 -22.83
CA GLY A 290 10.10 -3.15 -21.50
C GLY A 290 11.54 -2.78 -21.12
N LEU A 291 12.50 -2.93 -22.05
CA LEU A 291 13.91 -2.56 -21.84
C LEU A 291 14.11 -1.05 -21.64
N ILE A 292 13.41 -0.23 -22.44
CA ILE A 292 13.47 1.24 -22.33
C ILE A 292 12.93 1.69 -20.98
N LEU A 293 11.73 1.23 -20.61
CA LEU A 293 11.09 1.62 -19.36
C LEU A 293 11.84 1.09 -18.13
N ASP A 294 12.47 -0.09 -18.21
CA ASP A 294 13.32 -0.61 -17.13
C ASP A 294 14.56 0.26 -16.89
N SER A 295 15.10 0.84 -17.97
CA SER A 295 16.20 1.80 -17.88
C SER A 295 15.75 3.10 -17.21
N VAL A 296 14.55 3.59 -17.52
CA VAL A 296 13.94 4.79 -16.89
C VAL A 296 13.70 4.52 -15.41
N ALA A 297 13.05 3.40 -15.07
CA ALA A 297 12.76 3.03 -13.67
C ALA A 297 14.04 2.91 -12.82
N LYS A 298 15.14 2.41 -13.42
CA LYS A 298 16.46 2.37 -12.74
C LYS A 298 17.02 3.78 -12.47
N VAL A 299 16.81 4.72 -13.36
CA VAL A 299 17.24 6.12 -13.16
C VAL A 299 16.41 6.77 -12.05
N GLU A 300 15.09 6.60 -12.09
CA GLU A 300 14.19 7.10 -11.04
C GLU A 300 14.57 6.55 -9.66
N LYS A 301 14.86 5.25 -9.58
CA LYS A 301 15.28 4.60 -8.33
C LYS A 301 16.60 5.19 -7.79
N LYS A 302 17.56 5.50 -8.65
CA LYS A 302 18.80 6.18 -8.24
C LYS A 302 18.53 7.59 -7.73
N GLN A 303 17.63 8.35 -8.37
CA GLN A 303 17.26 9.69 -7.94
C GLN A 303 16.54 9.66 -6.58
N TRP A 304 15.63 8.69 -6.39
CA TRP A 304 14.95 8.48 -5.13
C TRP A 304 15.94 8.15 -3.98
N GLU A 305 16.91 7.25 -4.19
CA GLU A 305 17.96 6.94 -3.19
C GLU A 305 18.73 8.20 -2.77
N LEU A 306 19.08 9.05 -3.73
CA LEU A 306 19.75 10.33 -3.43
C LEU A 306 18.84 11.29 -2.64
N GLN A 307 17.55 11.28 -2.90
CA GLN A 307 16.57 12.08 -2.14
C GLN A 307 16.42 11.57 -0.71
N VAL A 308 16.32 10.27 -0.50
CA VAL A 308 16.28 9.67 0.86
C VAL A 308 17.53 10.03 1.65
N TYR A 309 18.71 9.96 1.00
CA TYR A 309 19.97 10.35 1.64
C TYR A 309 19.97 11.81 2.08
N LYS A 310 19.48 12.74 1.24
CA LYS A 310 19.36 14.15 1.58
C LYS A 310 18.37 14.36 2.74
N THR A 311 17.23 13.70 2.70
CA THR A 311 16.20 13.79 3.74
C THR A 311 16.74 13.28 5.09
N ARG A 312 17.45 12.15 5.12
CA ARG A 312 18.06 11.65 6.36
C ARG A 312 19.11 12.60 6.96
N ASN A 313 19.91 13.23 6.12
CA ASN A 313 20.92 14.19 6.59
C ASN A 313 20.29 15.49 7.12
N SER A 314 19.19 15.95 6.53
CA SER A 314 18.48 17.16 7.02
C SER A 314 17.70 16.93 8.32
N ILE A 315 17.44 15.68 8.70
CA ILE A 315 16.79 15.29 9.96
C ILE A 315 17.82 15.10 11.08
N GLY A 316 19.08 14.82 10.73
CA GLY A 316 20.18 14.63 11.69
C GLY A 316 20.89 15.92 12.11
N GLU A 317 20.53 17.05 11.49
CA GLU A 317 20.93 18.40 11.90
C GLU A 317 19.82 19.03 12.79
#